data_b438d95f9d6cd2cda3d23a4f85a770ba
#
_entry.id   b438d95f9d6cd2cda3d23a4f85a770ba
#
_cell.length_a   1.000
_cell.length_b   1.000
_cell.length_c   1.000
_cell.angle_alpha   90.00
_cell.angle_beta   90.00
_cell.angle_gamma   90.00
#
_symmetry.space_group_name_H-M   'P 1'
#
loop_
_entity.id
_entity.type
_entity.pdbx_description
1 polymer ?
#
loop_
_entity_poly.entity_id
_entity_poly.type
_entity_poly.pdbx_seq_one_letter_code
_entity_poly.pdbx_strand_id
1 'polypeptide(L)'
;MLEKYKNNVLFFIQKRWLSFGLVAGSIVLLIFFMKITPTGMVPNEDTGTIMGVVTLPPGTSQERAQEVLYRVDSLVAAEPAVASRTVISGYSFIGGQGPSYGSIIIKLKNWEERSTMQNSTIVYATLYMRAQKIIKEAQVLFFAPPMIPGYSASSDIELNMQDKTGGDLNHFFDVVNNYTAALEARPEINSAKTSFNPHFPQYQLDIDAAACKKAGISPNDILTTLQGYYGGLYASNFNSFGKMYRVMVQAEPDATKN
;
A
#
# COMPACT_ATOMS: atom_id res chain seq x y z
N MET A 1 26.27 39.40 35.95
CA MET A 1 26.47 38.54 34.74
C MET A 1 27.73 38.92 33.96
N LEU A 2 27.99 40.20 33.67
CA LEU A 2 29.11 40.66 32.86
C LEU A 2 30.48 40.26 33.41
N GLU A 3 30.70 40.34 34.72
CA GLU A 3 31.97 39.98 35.37
C GLU A 3 32.28 38.48 35.27
N LYS A 4 31.27 37.61 35.44
CA LYS A 4 31.42 36.17 35.28
C LYS A 4 31.79 35.82 33.83
N TYR A 5 31.16 36.47 32.86
CA TYR A 5 31.49 36.32 31.44
C TYR A 5 32.93 36.70 31.12
N LYS A 6 33.37 37.89 31.57
CA LYS A 6 34.76 38.36 31.39
C LYS A 6 35.78 37.37 31.96
N ASN A 7 35.55 36.90 33.16
CA ASN A 7 36.45 35.96 33.84
C ASN A 7 36.54 34.63 33.09
N ASN A 8 35.42 34.10 32.61
CA ASN A 8 35.39 32.88 31.81
C ASN A 8 36.16 33.06 30.49
N VAL A 9 35.95 34.18 29.79
CA VAL A 9 36.63 34.44 28.53
C VAL A 9 38.15 34.56 28.75
N LEU A 10 38.59 35.30 29.80
CA LEU A 10 39.99 35.42 30.15
C LEU A 10 40.62 34.06 30.52
N PHE A 11 39.88 33.21 31.24
CA PHE A 11 40.33 31.86 31.54
C PHE A 11 40.59 31.01 30.30
N PHE A 12 39.73 31.04 29.29
CA PHE A 12 39.92 30.33 28.04
C PHE A 12 41.03 30.92 27.18
N ILE A 13 41.24 32.22 27.21
CA ILE A 13 42.35 32.87 26.52
C ILE A 13 43.69 32.48 27.15
N GLN A 14 43.76 32.44 28.47
CA GLN A 14 45.00 32.05 29.21
C GLN A 14 45.30 30.54 29.06
N LYS A 15 44.27 29.69 28.99
CA LYS A 15 44.39 28.24 28.84
C LYS A 15 44.15 27.79 27.41
N ARG A 16 45.00 28.22 26.45
CA ARG A 16 44.85 27.96 25.02
C ARG A 16 44.65 26.49 24.68
N TRP A 17 45.40 25.58 25.36
CA TRP A 17 45.27 24.14 25.13
C TRP A 17 43.87 23.60 25.53
N LEU A 18 43.25 24.16 26.56
CA LEU A 18 41.90 23.80 26.97
C LEU A 18 40.87 24.23 25.91
N SER A 19 41.07 25.44 25.34
CA SER A 19 40.21 25.96 24.26
C SER A 19 40.33 25.12 23.00
N PHE A 20 41.56 24.78 22.58
CA PHE A 20 41.79 23.87 21.46
C PHE A 20 41.20 22.48 21.71
N GLY A 21 41.34 21.92 22.92
CA GLY A 21 40.78 20.64 23.31
C GLY A 21 39.24 20.62 23.22
N LEU A 22 38.59 21.72 23.65
CA LEU A 22 37.14 21.85 23.60
C LEU A 22 36.64 21.95 22.15
N VAL A 23 37.34 22.73 21.30
CA VAL A 23 37.01 22.82 19.87
C VAL A 23 37.21 21.47 19.16
N ALA A 24 38.37 20.83 19.41
CA ALA A 24 38.65 19.52 18.84
C ALA A 24 37.62 18.47 19.31
N GLY A 25 37.24 18.47 20.58
CA GLY A 25 36.19 17.60 21.14
C GLY A 25 34.84 17.86 20.49
N SER A 26 34.46 19.12 20.26
CA SER A 26 33.19 19.43 19.59
C SER A 26 33.17 18.97 18.13
N ILE A 27 34.32 19.11 17.41
CA ILE A 27 34.43 18.58 16.04
C ILE A 27 34.33 17.07 15.99
N VAL A 28 35.02 16.37 16.90
CA VAL A 28 34.92 14.89 17.00
C VAL A 28 33.47 14.46 17.28
N LEU A 29 32.80 15.14 18.20
CA LEU A 29 31.41 14.88 18.56
C LEU A 29 30.45 15.18 17.40
N LEU A 30 30.69 16.22 16.64
CA LEU A 30 29.94 16.55 15.43
C LEU A 30 30.09 15.45 14.37
N ILE A 31 31.32 15.01 14.09
CA ILE A 31 31.59 13.93 13.12
C ILE A 31 30.94 12.63 13.59
N PHE A 32 30.98 12.33 14.88
CA PHE A 32 30.34 11.17 15.49
C PHE A 32 28.82 11.20 15.27
N PHE A 33 28.16 12.31 15.58
CA PHE A 33 26.72 12.45 15.35
C PHE A 33 26.34 12.43 13.88
N MET A 34 27.14 13.05 12.99
CA MET A 34 26.91 12.97 11.55
C MET A 34 26.95 11.53 11.01
N LYS A 35 27.79 10.67 11.58
CA LYS A 35 27.86 9.26 11.17
C LYS A 35 26.71 8.39 11.71
N ILE A 36 26.20 8.72 12.89
CA ILE A 36 25.12 7.95 13.53
C ILE A 36 23.73 8.42 13.10
N THR A 37 23.61 9.71 12.77
CA THR A 37 22.32 10.26 12.35
C THR A 37 21.94 9.69 10.99
N PRO A 38 20.82 8.97 10.87
CA PRO A 38 20.36 8.48 9.58
C PRO A 38 20.06 9.66 8.65
N THR A 39 20.59 9.58 7.43
CA THR A 39 20.36 10.59 6.40
C THR A 39 19.20 10.15 5.53
N GLY A 40 18.21 11.02 5.35
CA GLY A 40 17.05 10.79 4.50
C GLY A 40 16.46 12.12 4.08
N MET A 41 15.78 12.15 2.92
CA MET A 41 15.14 13.37 2.42
C MET A 41 13.94 13.77 3.29
N VAL A 42 13.19 12.79 3.76
CA VAL A 42 12.08 12.98 4.69
C VAL A 42 12.13 11.84 5.72
N PRO A 43 12.25 12.15 7.02
CA PRO A 43 12.21 11.13 8.05
C PRO A 43 10.82 10.48 8.13
N ASN A 44 10.77 9.19 8.41
CA ASN A 44 9.51 8.50 8.64
C ASN A 44 8.89 8.96 9.96
N GLU A 45 7.72 9.57 9.88
CA GLU A 45 6.96 10.04 11.03
C GLU A 45 5.73 9.17 11.26
N ASP A 46 5.26 9.13 12.50
CA ASP A 46 4.00 8.50 12.84
C ASP A 46 2.81 9.41 12.49
N THR A 47 2.26 9.26 11.29
CA THR A 47 1.09 10.00 10.82
C THR A 47 -0.22 9.55 11.47
N GLY A 48 -0.18 8.52 12.32
CA GLY A 48 -1.37 7.92 12.91
C GLY A 48 -2.28 7.25 11.87
N THR A 49 -1.77 6.93 10.68
CA THR A 49 -2.52 6.27 9.62
C THR A 49 -1.77 5.02 9.18
N ILE A 50 -2.48 3.91 9.02
CA ILE A 50 -1.96 2.65 8.51
C ILE A 50 -2.83 2.23 7.33
N MET A 51 -2.22 1.78 6.26
CA MET A 51 -2.89 1.19 5.11
C MET A 51 -2.74 -0.32 5.18
N GLY A 52 -3.82 -1.03 4.90
CA GLY A 52 -3.82 -2.48 4.78
C GLY A 52 -4.29 -2.90 3.39
N VAL A 53 -3.70 -3.96 2.86
CA VAL A 53 -4.09 -4.58 1.60
C VAL A 53 -4.32 -6.06 1.83
N VAL A 54 -5.43 -6.56 1.31
CA VAL A 54 -5.84 -7.96 1.35
C VAL A 54 -5.90 -8.46 -0.08
N THR A 55 -5.08 -9.45 -0.40
CA THR A 55 -4.99 -10.05 -1.74
C THR A 55 -5.34 -11.54 -1.61
N LEU A 56 -6.41 -11.96 -2.28
CA LEU A 56 -6.81 -13.34 -2.35
C LEU A 56 -6.28 -13.99 -3.64
N PRO A 57 -6.31 -15.33 -3.72
CA PRO A 57 -5.93 -16.03 -4.94
C PRO A 57 -6.76 -15.56 -6.14
N PRO A 58 -6.16 -15.54 -7.33
CA PRO A 58 -6.85 -15.21 -8.57
C PRO A 58 -8.12 -16.04 -8.78
N GLY A 59 -9.20 -15.42 -9.28
CA GLY A 59 -10.47 -16.10 -9.48
C GLY A 59 -11.37 -16.17 -8.24
N THR A 60 -10.96 -15.61 -7.11
CA THR A 60 -11.82 -15.48 -5.95
C THR A 60 -12.97 -14.51 -6.24
N SER A 61 -14.20 -14.90 -5.90
CA SER A 61 -15.37 -14.02 -6.04
C SER A 61 -15.28 -12.83 -5.07
N GLN A 62 -15.97 -11.76 -5.44
CA GLN A 62 -16.02 -10.55 -4.60
C GLN A 62 -16.66 -10.83 -3.23
N GLU A 63 -17.69 -11.69 -3.17
CA GLU A 63 -18.35 -12.08 -1.91
C GLU A 63 -17.36 -12.77 -0.97
N ARG A 64 -16.58 -13.71 -1.49
CA ARG A 64 -15.55 -14.41 -0.72
C ARG A 64 -14.46 -13.45 -0.24
N ALA A 65 -14.03 -12.53 -1.11
CA ALA A 65 -13.05 -11.50 -0.76
C ALA A 65 -13.60 -10.58 0.35
N GLN A 66 -14.87 -10.24 0.29
CA GLN A 66 -15.54 -9.42 1.29
C GLN A 66 -15.64 -10.12 2.65
N GLU A 67 -15.95 -11.42 2.69
CA GLU A 67 -15.93 -12.20 3.94
C GLU A 67 -14.57 -12.16 4.63
N VAL A 68 -13.49 -12.41 3.87
CA VAL A 68 -12.13 -12.37 4.40
C VAL A 68 -11.78 -10.96 4.86
N LEU A 69 -12.18 -9.95 4.10
CA LEU A 69 -11.94 -8.55 4.44
C LEU A 69 -12.64 -8.14 5.74
N TYR A 70 -13.87 -8.63 6.00
CA TYR A 70 -14.55 -8.41 7.28
C TYR A 70 -13.86 -9.12 8.44
N ARG A 71 -13.25 -10.27 8.22
CA ARG A 71 -12.45 -10.95 9.25
C ARG A 71 -11.19 -10.14 9.58
N VAL A 72 -10.54 -9.56 8.57
CA VAL A 72 -9.42 -8.62 8.76
C VAL A 72 -9.89 -7.36 9.49
N ASP A 73 -11.04 -6.79 9.12
CA ASP A 73 -11.64 -5.65 9.82
C ASP A 73 -11.91 -5.93 11.30
N SER A 74 -12.44 -7.11 11.61
CA SER A 74 -12.68 -7.53 13.00
C SER A 74 -11.38 -7.67 13.79
N LEU A 75 -10.31 -8.17 13.16
CA LEU A 75 -8.98 -8.23 13.76
C LEU A 75 -8.42 -6.85 14.07
N VAL A 76 -8.57 -5.91 13.13
CA VAL A 76 -8.16 -4.51 13.30
C VAL A 76 -9.00 -3.80 14.37
N ALA A 77 -10.31 -4.09 14.43
CA ALA A 77 -11.21 -3.54 15.44
C ALA A 77 -10.81 -3.90 16.88
N ALA A 78 -10.19 -5.05 17.06
CA ALA A 78 -9.73 -5.52 18.36
C ALA A 78 -8.43 -4.83 18.85
N GLU A 79 -7.81 -3.98 18.01
CA GLU A 79 -6.59 -3.26 18.41
C GLU A 79 -6.94 -1.95 19.14
N PRO A 80 -6.55 -1.80 20.43
CA PRO A 80 -6.95 -0.65 21.25
C PRO A 80 -6.47 0.72 20.74
N ALA A 81 -5.39 0.72 19.93
CA ALA A 81 -4.83 1.94 19.35
C ALA A 81 -5.65 2.50 18.19
N VAL A 82 -6.61 1.73 17.65
CA VAL A 82 -7.43 2.11 16.50
C VAL A 82 -8.57 3.02 16.93
N ALA A 83 -8.70 4.17 16.27
CA ALA A 83 -9.80 5.12 16.45
C ALA A 83 -10.92 4.87 15.43
N SER A 84 -10.57 4.74 14.16
CA SER A 84 -11.53 4.47 13.10
C SER A 84 -10.89 3.66 11.97
N ARG A 85 -11.73 3.04 11.16
CA ARG A 85 -11.28 2.24 10.03
C ARG A 85 -12.27 2.36 8.87
N THR A 86 -11.75 2.28 7.65
CA THR A 86 -12.52 2.29 6.41
C THR A 86 -12.12 1.10 5.58
N VAL A 87 -13.10 0.30 5.19
CA VAL A 87 -12.92 -0.93 4.41
C VAL A 87 -13.35 -0.66 2.97
N ILE A 88 -12.53 -1.06 2.01
CA ILE A 88 -12.76 -0.90 0.58
C ILE A 88 -12.67 -2.28 -0.07
N SER A 89 -13.77 -2.79 -0.60
CA SER A 89 -13.81 -4.06 -1.33
C SER A 89 -13.59 -3.83 -2.83
N GLY A 90 -12.91 -4.77 -3.49
CA GLY A 90 -12.65 -4.72 -4.93
C GLY A 90 -11.52 -3.77 -5.35
N TYR A 91 -10.74 -3.27 -4.41
CA TYR A 91 -9.63 -2.36 -4.69
C TYR A 91 -8.41 -2.64 -3.80
N SER A 92 -7.23 -2.57 -4.40
CA SER A 92 -5.94 -2.62 -3.72
C SER A 92 -5.11 -1.40 -4.05
N PHE A 93 -4.48 -0.77 -3.05
CA PHE A 93 -3.55 0.35 -3.26
C PHE A 93 -2.31 -0.04 -4.07
N ILE A 94 -1.99 -1.35 -4.12
CA ILE A 94 -0.82 -1.89 -4.83
C ILE A 94 -1.26 -2.60 -6.12
N GLY A 95 -2.27 -3.47 -6.04
CA GLY A 95 -2.72 -4.33 -7.15
C GLY A 95 -3.78 -3.72 -8.07
N GLY A 96 -4.32 -2.53 -7.73
CA GLY A 96 -5.39 -1.88 -8.51
C GLY A 96 -6.78 -2.45 -8.24
N GLN A 97 -7.63 -2.48 -9.26
CA GLN A 97 -9.02 -2.95 -9.14
C GLN A 97 -9.15 -4.42 -9.49
N GLY A 98 -9.96 -5.15 -8.73
CA GLY A 98 -10.28 -6.55 -9.01
C GLY A 98 -11.08 -7.21 -7.89
N PRO A 99 -11.88 -8.24 -8.19
CA PRO A 99 -12.77 -8.89 -7.23
C PRO A 99 -12.02 -9.59 -6.09
N SER A 100 -10.75 -9.99 -6.33
CA SER A 100 -9.89 -10.68 -5.34
C SER A 100 -9.15 -9.72 -4.42
N TYR A 101 -9.43 -8.41 -4.49
CA TYR A 101 -8.72 -7.40 -3.71
C TYR A 101 -9.60 -6.73 -2.67
N GLY A 102 -8.97 -6.36 -1.58
CA GLY A 102 -9.56 -5.49 -0.57
C GLY A 102 -8.50 -4.58 0.03
N SER A 103 -8.93 -3.45 0.54
CA SER A 103 -8.07 -2.52 1.27
C SER A 103 -8.75 -2.04 2.54
N ILE A 104 -7.94 -1.67 3.51
CA ILE A 104 -8.40 -1.07 4.76
C ILE A 104 -7.53 0.14 5.09
N ILE A 105 -8.15 1.26 5.41
CA ILE A 105 -7.49 2.45 5.92
C ILE A 105 -7.80 2.51 7.42
N ILE A 106 -6.76 2.55 8.23
CA ILE A 106 -6.83 2.51 9.68
C ILE A 106 -6.33 3.85 10.21
N LYS A 107 -7.15 4.52 10.99
CA LYS A 107 -6.77 5.72 11.71
C LYS A 107 -6.54 5.37 13.18
N LEU A 108 -5.36 5.66 13.68
CA LEU A 108 -5.02 5.49 15.09
C LEU A 108 -5.53 6.67 15.92
N LYS A 109 -5.68 6.46 17.22
CA LYS A 109 -5.97 7.51 18.21
C LYS A 109 -4.87 8.56 18.19
N ASN A 110 -5.13 9.73 18.77
CA ASN A 110 -4.12 10.78 18.91
C ASN A 110 -2.93 10.29 19.74
N TRP A 111 -1.75 10.87 19.51
CA TRP A 111 -0.52 10.47 20.19
C TRP A 111 -0.62 10.54 21.71
N GLU A 112 -1.35 11.52 22.24
CA GLU A 112 -1.59 11.69 23.69
C GLU A 112 -2.40 10.55 24.31
N GLU A 113 -3.24 9.89 23.51
CA GLU A 113 -4.10 8.78 23.94
C GLU A 113 -3.44 7.41 23.72
N ARG A 114 -2.26 7.40 23.09
CA ARG A 114 -1.50 6.17 22.78
C ARG A 114 -0.30 6.02 23.70
N SER A 115 -0.04 4.80 24.17
CA SER A 115 1.21 4.48 24.86
C SER A 115 2.38 4.43 23.85
N THR A 116 3.61 4.53 24.35
CA THR A 116 4.84 4.39 23.53
C THR A 116 4.88 3.08 22.75
N MET A 117 4.26 2.02 23.26
CA MET A 117 4.15 0.70 22.61
C MET A 117 3.05 0.65 21.53
N GLN A 118 2.30 1.73 21.34
CA GLN A 118 1.24 1.89 20.34
C GLN A 118 1.63 2.86 19.21
N ASN A 119 2.93 2.99 18.94
CA ASN A 119 3.44 3.66 17.77
C ASN A 119 2.96 2.93 16.50
N SER A 120 2.71 3.66 15.40
CA SER A 120 2.20 3.11 14.15
C SER A 120 3.01 1.90 13.65
N THR A 121 4.35 1.96 13.76
CA THR A 121 5.26 0.87 13.36
C THR A 121 5.00 -0.41 14.16
N ILE A 122 4.83 -0.31 15.48
CA ILE A 122 4.56 -1.46 16.35
C ILE A 122 3.16 -2.00 16.08
N VAL A 123 2.18 -1.11 15.89
CA VAL A 123 0.80 -1.49 15.64
C VAL A 123 0.68 -2.26 14.32
N TYR A 124 1.23 -1.74 13.20
CA TYR A 124 1.11 -2.47 11.94
C TYR A 124 1.89 -3.79 11.94
N ALA A 125 3.05 -3.87 12.61
CA ALA A 125 3.78 -5.12 12.77
C ALA A 125 2.96 -6.15 13.59
N THR A 126 2.30 -5.71 14.65
CA THR A 126 1.41 -6.55 15.47
C THR A 126 0.20 -7.03 14.67
N LEU A 127 -0.46 -6.15 13.93
CA LEU A 127 -1.57 -6.48 13.06
C LEU A 127 -1.16 -7.48 11.99
N TYR A 128 0.01 -7.28 11.37
CA TYR A 128 0.57 -8.20 10.38
C TYR A 128 0.78 -9.60 10.97
N MET A 129 1.44 -9.72 12.13
CA MET A 129 1.67 -11.02 12.78
C MET A 129 0.36 -11.71 13.15
N ARG A 130 -0.64 -10.98 13.67
CA ARG A 130 -1.95 -11.53 13.99
C ARG A 130 -2.70 -11.98 12.73
N ALA A 131 -2.65 -11.19 11.66
CA ALA A 131 -3.28 -11.53 10.39
C ALA A 131 -2.66 -12.80 9.80
N GLN A 132 -1.34 -12.91 9.75
CA GLN A 132 -0.64 -14.12 9.28
C GLN A 132 -0.99 -15.38 10.06
N LYS A 133 -1.33 -15.26 11.34
CA LYS A 133 -1.74 -16.39 12.18
C LYS A 133 -3.19 -16.84 11.89
N ILE A 134 -4.09 -15.90 11.64
CA ILE A 134 -5.55 -16.15 11.58
C ILE A 134 -6.03 -16.30 10.13
N ILE A 135 -5.50 -15.49 9.19
CA ILE A 135 -5.92 -15.45 7.79
C ILE A 135 -4.90 -16.22 6.96
N LYS A 136 -5.26 -17.43 6.53
CA LYS A 136 -4.37 -18.30 5.73
C LYS A 136 -4.71 -18.29 4.24
N GLU A 137 -5.93 -17.94 3.91
CA GLU A 137 -6.45 -17.93 2.55
C GLU A 137 -6.16 -16.65 1.75
N ALA A 138 -5.63 -15.62 2.40
CA ALA A 138 -5.29 -14.35 1.77
C ALA A 138 -3.93 -13.83 2.23
N GLN A 139 -3.27 -13.08 1.37
CA GLN A 139 -2.10 -12.30 1.73
C GLN A 139 -2.58 -10.97 2.31
N VAL A 140 -2.22 -10.70 3.57
CA VAL A 140 -2.55 -9.45 4.25
C VAL A 140 -1.27 -8.70 4.54
N LEU A 141 -1.18 -7.46 4.07
CA LEU A 141 -0.06 -6.56 4.30
C LEU A 141 -0.55 -5.29 4.98
N PHE A 142 0.22 -4.79 5.94
CA PHE A 142 0.01 -3.49 6.57
C PHE A 142 1.25 -2.64 6.41
N PHE A 143 1.09 -1.37 6.07
CA PHE A 143 2.18 -0.43 5.86
C PHE A 143 1.75 1.00 6.19
N ALA A 144 2.72 1.87 6.43
CA ALA A 144 2.47 3.30 6.58
C ALA A 144 2.29 3.95 5.19
N PRO A 145 1.39 4.94 5.05
CA PRO A 145 1.30 5.72 3.83
C PRO A 145 2.63 6.47 3.59
N PRO A 146 2.96 6.77 2.32
CA PRO A 146 4.17 7.52 2.01
C PRO A 146 4.11 8.92 2.59
N MET A 147 5.26 9.43 3.06
CA MET A 147 5.37 10.78 3.62
C MET A 147 5.09 11.87 2.58
N ILE A 148 5.39 11.60 1.31
CA ILE A 148 5.10 12.49 0.18
C ILE A 148 3.96 11.87 -0.63
N PRO A 149 2.74 12.43 -0.59
CA PRO A 149 1.62 11.93 -1.36
C PRO A 149 1.92 11.92 -2.87
N GLY A 150 1.58 10.81 -3.54
CA GLY A 150 1.74 10.67 -4.99
C GLY A 150 3.12 10.21 -5.44
N TYR A 151 4.07 10.00 -4.55
CA TYR A 151 5.41 9.55 -4.92
C TYR A 151 5.49 8.02 -5.04
N SER A 152 4.77 7.28 -4.22
CA SER A 152 4.66 5.80 -4.22
C SER A 152 3.40 5.38 -3.47
N ALA A 153 3.01 4.12 -3.58
CA ALA A 153 1.94 3.55 -2.75
C ALA A 153 2.39 3.29 -1.30
N SER A 154 3.70 3.07 -1.09
CA SER A 154 4.34 2.86 0.21
C SER A 154 5.62 3.68 0.31
N SER A 155 6.23 3.75 1.48
CA SER A 155 7.55 4.42 1.69
C SER A 155 8.73 3.59 1.19
N ASP A 156 8.49 2.60 0.33
CA ASP A 156 9.45 1.60 -0.11
C ASP A 156 10.02 1.94 -1.50
N ILE A 157 10.97 1.12 -1.95
CA ILE A 157 11.55 1.22 -3.29
C ILE A 157 10.64 0.48 -4.27
N GLU A 158 10.15 1.17 -5.28
CA GLU A 158 9.38 0.58 -6.37
C GLU A 158 10.28 0.34 -7.58
N LEU A 159 10.24 -0.91 -8.10
CA LEU A 159 10.99 -1.32 -9.28
C LEU A 159 10.02 -1.76 -10.37
N ASN A 160 10.14 -1.14 -11.54
CA ASN A 160 9.37 -1.51 -12.72
C ASN A 160 10.18 -2.47 -13.60
N MET A 161 9.77 -3.75 -13.65
CA MET A 161 10.33 -4.74 -14.56
C MET A 161 9.52 -4.79 -15.85
N GLN A 162 10.19 -4.77 -16.99
CA GLN A 162 9.56 -4.79 -18.29
C GLN A 162 10.14 -5.92 -19.15
N ASP A 163 9.26 -6.78 -19.66
CA ASP A 163 9.63 -7.71 -20.74
C ASP A 163 9.66 -6.97 -22.08
N LYS A 164 10.84 -6.93 -22.72
CA LYS A 164 11.03 -6.35 -24.04
C LYS A 164 11.04 -7.40 -25.16
N THR A 165 10.94 -8.67 -24.82
CA THR A 165 11.03 -9.78 -25.78
C THR A 165 9.66 -10.14 -26.37
N GLY A 166 8.57 -9.79 -25.69
CA GLY A 166 7.21 -10.20 -26.04
C GLY A 166 7.02 -11.72 -25.91
N GLY A 167 7.80 -12.35 -25.03
CA GLY A 167 7.82 -13.80 -24.81
C GLY A 167 6.66 -14.31 -23.96
N ASP A 168 6.84 -15.55 -23.47
CA ASP A 168 5.85 -16.20 -22.60
C ASP A 168 5.75 -15.49 -21.23
N LEU A 169 4.53 -15.12 -20.85
CA LEU A 169 4.23 -14.48 -19.57
C LEU A 169 4.60 -15.37 -18.36
N ASN A 170 4.53 -16.70 -18.49
CA ASN A 170 4.93 -17.61 -17.42
C ASN A 170 6.45 -17.57 -17.22
N HIS A 171 7.21 -17.55 -18.32
CA HIS A 171 8.66 -17.39 -18.24
C HIS A 171 9.04 -16.04 -17.58
N PHE A 172 8.36 -14.96 -17.96
CA PHE A 172 8.57 -13.67 -17.33
C PHE A 172 8.23 -13.70 -15.82
N PHE A 173 7.17 -14.38 -15.43
CA PHE A 173 6.80 -14.58 -14.03
C PHE A 173 7.88 -15.33 -13.24
N ASP A 174 8.47 -16.37 -13.81
CA ASP A 174 9.57 -17.10 -13.20
C ASP A 174 10.81 -16.22 -13.02
N VAL A 175 11.13 -15.38 -14.01
CA VAL A 175 12.23 -14.41 -13.91
C VAL A 175 11.98 -13.40 -12.79
N VAL A 176 10.76 -12.87 -12.70
CA VAL A 176 10.36 -11.93 -11.62
C VAL A 176 10.48 -12.58 -10.26
N ASN A 177 10.01 -13.83 -10.09
CA ASN A 177 10.09 -14.54 -8.82
C ASN A 177 11.55 -14.83 -8.42
N ASN A 178 12.39 -15.26 -9.35
CA ASN A 178 13.81 -15.49 -9.11
C ASN A 178 14.53 -14.20 -8.71
N TYR A 179 14.19 -13.09 -9.36
CA TYR A 179 14.72 -11.77 -9.02
C TYR A 179 14.29 -11.32 -7.63
N THR A 180 13.00 -11.46 -7.31
CA THR A 180 12.43 -11.16 -5.99
C THR A 180 13.10 -11.97 -4.88
N ALA A 181 13.31 -13.28 -5.10
CA ALA A 181 14.01 -14.14 -4.17
C ALA A 181 15.50 -13.74 -3.99
N ALA A 182 16.17 -13.33 -5.08
CA ALA A 182 17.54 -12.82 -5.01
C ALA A 182 17.63 -11.48 -4.26
N LEU A 183 16.61 -10.62 -4.35
CA LEU A 183 16.54 -9.42 -3.56
C LEU A 183 16.33 -9.73 -2.07
N GLU A 184 15.43 -10.64 -1.73
CA GLU A 184 15.16 -11.05 -0.34
C GLU A 184 16.37 -11.72 0.34
N ALA A 185 17.29 -12.28 -0.46
CA ALA A 185 18.55 -12.85 0.07
C ALA A 185 19.56 -11.77 0.48
N ARG A 186 19.33 -10.50 0.17
CA ARG A 186 20.23 -9.40 0.54
C ARG A 186 19.94 -8.89 1.94
N PRO A 187 20.97 -8.62 2.77
CA PRO A 187 20.78 -8.13 4.12
C PRO A 187 20.19 -6.72 4.22
N GLU A 188 20.29 -5.95 3.13
CA GLU A 188 19.76 -4.58 3.03
C GLU A 188 18.25 -4.56 2.73
N ILE A 189 17.67 -5.68 2.28
CA ILE A 189 16.28 -5.79 1.85
C ILE A 189 15.52 -6.68 2.82
N ASN A 190 14.53 -6.10 3.46
CA ASN A 190 13.71 -6.81 4.43
C ASN A 190 12.66 -7.72 3.76
N SER A 191 12.06 -7.28 2.67
CA SER A 191 11.16 -8.09 1.86
C SER A 191 11.00 -7.49 0.46
N ALA A 192 10.79 -8.35 -0.55
CA ALA A 192 10.47 -7.93 -1.90
C ALA A 192 9.19 -8.64 -2.36
N LYS A 193 8.26 -7.91 -2.97
CA LYS A 193 6.97 -8.46 -3.42
C LYS A 193 6.63 -7.96 -4.81
N THR A 194 5.95 -8.80 -5.57
CA THR A 194 5.38 -8.42 -6.86
C THR A 194 3.86 -8.56 -6.85
N SER A 195 3.17 -7.67 -7.56
CA SER A 195 1.73 -7.77 -7.82
C SER A 195 1.42 -8.52 -9.12
N PHE A 196 2.46 -8.83 -9.93
CA PHE A 196 2.26 -9.51 -11.20
C PHE A 196 1.92 -10.99 -10.98
N ASN A 197 0.81 -11.44 -11.59
CA ASN A 197 0.40 -12.83 -11.61
C ASN A 197 -0.24 -13.17 -12.97
N PRO A 198 0.42 -13.98 -13.81
CA PRO A 198 -0.12 -14.37 -15.13
C PRO A 198 -1.26 -15.41 -15.03
N HIS A 199 -1.43 -16.06 -13.89
CA HIS A 199 -2.45 -17.11 -13.71
C HIS A 199 -3.82 -16.55 -13.31
N PHE A 200 -4.05 -15.23 -13.45
CA PHE A 200 -5.36 -14.66 -13.20
C PHE A 200 -6.33 -15.15 -14.28
N PRO A 201 -7.39 -15.91 -13.93
CA PRO A 201 -8.34 -16.44 -14.90
C PRO A 201 -9.08 -15.29 -15.59
N GLN A 202 -9.04 -15.29 -16.91
CA GLN A 202 -9.72 -14.32 -17.76
C GLN A 202 -10.51 -15.07 -18.82
N TYR A 203 -11.69 -14.57 -19.15
CA TYR A 203 -12.42 -14.99 -20.32
C TYR A 203 -12.11 -14.07 -21.47
N GLN A 204 -11.61 -14.64 -22.57
CA GLN A 204 -11.47 -13.92 -23.82
C GLN A 204 -12.78 -14.07 -24.60
N LEU A 205 -13.35 -12.94 -24.95
CA LEU A 205 -14.55 -12.89 -25.79
C LEU A 205 -14.14 -12.77 -27.25
N ASP A 206 -14.45 -13.81 -28.03
CA ASP A 206 -14.28 -13.79 -29.48
C ASP A 206 -15.63 -13.61 -30.15
N ILE A 207 -15.81 -12.50 -30.90
CA ILE A 207 -17.06 -12.15 -31.55
C ILE A 207 -16.91 -12.38 -33.06
N ASP A 208 -17.72 -13.32 -33.60
CA ASP A 208 -17.83 -13.52 -35.04
C ASP A 208 -18.52 -12.34 -35.72
N ALA A 209 -17.71 -11.39 -36.22
CA ALA A 209 -18.19 -10.20 -36.91
C ALA A 209 -18.97 -10.52 -38.19
N ALA A 210 -18.69 -11.66 -38.87
CA ALA A 210 -19.41 -12.06 -40.07
C ALA A 210 -20.82 -12.57 -39.74
N ALA A 211 -20.95 -13.36 -38.65
CA ALA A 211 -22.24 -13.81 -38.15
C ALA A 211 -23.07 -12.62 -37.65
N CYS A 212 -22.47 -11.67 -36.92
CA CYS A 212 -23.12 -10.42 -36.51
C CYS A 212 -23.72 -9.65 -37.69
N LYS A 213 -22.91 -9.46 -38.75
CA LYS A 213 -23.35 -8.75 -39.96
C LYS A 213 -24.50 -9.45 -40.66
N LYS A 214 -24.49 -10.80 -40.73
CA LYS A 214 -25.59 -11.59 -41.29
C LYS A 214 -26.88 -11.45 -40.48
N ALA A 215 -26.76 -11.35 -39.16
CA ALA A 215 -27.87 -11.18 -38.22
C ALA A 215 -28.35 -9.71 -38.13
N GLY A 216 -27.68 -8.76 -38.78
CA GLY A 216 -27.99 -7.33 -38.68
C GLY A 216 -27.67 -6.68 -37.34
N ILE A 217 -26.79 -7.30 -36.56
CA ILE A 217 -26.40 -6.86 -35.21
C ILE A 217 -24.97 -6.31 -35.27
N SER A 218 -24.73 -5.18 -34.61
CA SER A 218 -23.36 -4.63 -34.46
C SER A 218 -22.59 -5.41 -33.40
N PRO A 219 -21.30 -5.74 -33.61
CA PRO A 219 -20.43 -6.26 -32.54
C PRO A 219 -20.41 -5.39 -31.30
N ASN A 220 -20.54 -4.07 -31.48
CA ASN A 220 -20.58 -3.11 -30.36
C ASN A 220 -21.86 -3.26 -29.51
N ASP A 221 -22.99 -3.64 -30.09
CA ASP A 221 -24.24 -3.88 -29.37
C ASP A 221 -24.10 -5.11 -28.47
N ILE A 222 -23.40 -6.14 -28.94
CA ILE A 222 -23.07 -7.32 -28.13
C ILE A 222 -22.17 -6.94 -26.95
N LEU A 223 -21.11 -6.17 -27.19
CA LEU A 223 -20.20 -5.72 -26.14
C LEU A 223 -20.92 -4.87 -25.08
N THR A 224 -21.76 -3.93 -25.52
CA THR A 224 -22.54 -3.08 -24.61
C THR A 224 -23.52 -3.88 -23.79
N THR A 225 -24.19 -4.87 -24.41
CA THR A 225 -25.11 -5.75 -23.71
C THR A 225 -24.38 -6.58 -22.65
N LEU A 226 -23.25 -7.20 -23.01
CA LEU A 226 -22.42 -7.97 -22.06
C LEU A 226 -21.86 -7.09 -20.94
N GLN A 227 -21.49 -5.84 -21.25
CA GLN A 227 -21.09 -4.88 -20.22
C GLN A 227 -22.22 -4.63 -19.22
N GLY A 228 -23.47 -4.48 -19.70
CA GLY A 228 -24.64 -4.32 -18.82
C GLY A 228 -24.89 -5.53 -17.93
N TYR A 229 -24.59 -6.74 -18.44
CA TYR A 229 -24.77 -7.98 -17.64
C TYR A 229 -23.65 -8.18 -16.62
N TYR A 230 -22.39 -8.01 -16.99
CA TYR A 230 -21.24 -8.42 -16.15
C TYR A 230 -20.52 -7.25 -15.47
N GLY A 231 -20.45 -6.10 -16.12
CA GLY A 231 -19.65 -4.96 -15.62
C GLY A 231 -20.47 -3.77 -15.12
N GLY A 232 -21.74 -3.73 -15.46
CA GLY A 232 -22.58 -2.56 -15.28
C GLY A 232 -22.33 -1.47 -16.33
N LEU A 233 -23.43 -0.92 -16.86
CA LEU A 233 -23.44 0.16 -17.84
C LEU A 233 -23.64 1.49 -17.13
N TYR A 234 -22.72 2.42 -17.34
CA TYR A 234 -22.88 3.80 -16.89
C TYR A 234 -23.96 4.47 -17.75
N ALA A 235 -25.10 4.82 -17.13
CA ALA A 235 -26.22 5.43 -17.83
C ALA A 235 -26.22 6.96 -17.74
N SER A 236 -26.03 7.52 -16.56
CA SER A 236 -26.07 8.98 -16.34
C SER A 236 -25.53 9.37 -14.96
N ASN A 237 -25.59 10.68 -14.68
CA ASN A 237 -25.39 11.22 -13.33
C ASN A 237 -26.65 11.95 -12.86
N PHE A 238 -26.87 11.97 -11.56
CA PHE A 238 -27.80 12.90 -10.94
C PHE A 238 -27.17 13.61 -9.74
N ASN A 239 -27.62 14.82 -9.48
CA ASN A 239 -27.16 15.61 -8.35
C ASN A 239 -28.20 15.55 -7.22
N SER A 240 -27.75 15.19 -6.03
CA SER A 240 -28.57 15.21 -4.82
C SER A 240 -27.72 15.57 -3.61
N PHE A 241 -28.28 16.37 -2.69
CA PHE A 241 -27.58 16.82 -1.47
C PHE A 241 -26.20 17.46 -1.72
N GLY A 242 -26.05 18.20 -2.83
CA GLY A 242 -24.78 18.84 -3.19
C GLY A 242 -23.68 17.89 -3.69
N LYS A 243 -24.01 16.62 -3.98
CA LYS A 243 -23.09 15.60 -4.51
C LYS A 243 -23.62 15.06 -5.83
N MET A 244 -22.69 14.69 -6.70
CA MET A 244 -22.99 14.01 -7.97
C MET A 244 -22.93 12.49 -7.75
N TYR A 245 -24.02 11.81 -8.11
CA TYR A 245 -24.15 10.36 -8.04
C TYR A 245 -24.16 9.77 -9.45
N ARG A 246 -23.44 8.66 -9.63
CA ARG A 246 -23.47 7.91 -10.89
C ARG A 246 -24.63 6.92 -10.89
N VAL A 247 -25.35 6.86 -12.01
CA VAL A 247 -26.37 5.85 -12.27
C VAL A 247 -25.75 4.72 -13.07
N MET A 248 -25.66 3.55 -12.46
CA MET A 248 -25.19 2.32 -13.10
C MET A 248 -26.37 1.38 -13.32
N VAL A 249 -26.47 0.80 -14.50
CA VAL A 249 -27.46 -0.22 -14.85
C VAL A 249 -26.75 -1.56 -14.98
N GLN A 250 -27.18 -2.56 -14.25
CA GLN A 250 -26.61 -3.90 -14.27
C GLN A 250 -27.72 -4.93 -14.18
N ALA A 251 -27.53 -6.09 -14.81
CA ALA A 251 -28.44 -7.22 -14.64
C ALA A 251 -28.41 -7.74 -13.21
N GLU A 252 -29.51 -8.35 -12.76
CA GLU A 252 -29.57 -9.00 -11.46
C GLU A 252 -28.53 -10.13 -11.38
N PRO A 253 -27.89 -10.35 -10.20
CA PRO A 253 -26.84 -11.34 -10.04
C PRO A 253 -27.24 -12.77 -10.44
N ASP A 254 -28.53 -13.13 -10.30
CA ASP A 254 -29.00 -14.45 -10.68
C ASP A 254 -29.05 -14.67 -12.19
N ALA A 255 -29.18 -13.61 -12.98
CA ALA A 255 -29.13 -13.67 -14.43
C ALA A 255 -27.70 -13.88 -14.98
N THR A 256 -26.67 -13.64 -14.16
CA THR A 256 -25.25 -13.78 -14.52
C THR A 256 -24.64 -15.13 -14.13
N LYS A 257 -25.37 -15.96 -13.39
CA LYS A 257 -24.91 -17.26 -12.88
C LYS A 257 -25.16 -18.45 -13.82
N ASN A 258 -25.90 -18.24 -14.94
CA ASN A 258 -26.24 -19.31 -15.90
C ASN A 258 -25.36 -19.23 -17.16
#